data_779ca02f7806ad03635a141ee7168f00
#
_entry.id   779ca02f7806ad03635a141ee7168f00
#
_cell.length_a   1.000
_cell.length_b   1.000
_cell.length_c   1.000
_cell.angle_alpha   90.00
_cell.angle_beta   90.00
_cell.angle_gamma   90.00
#
_symmetry.space_group_name_H-M   'P 1'
#
loop_
_entity.id
_entity.type
_entity.pdbx_description
1 polymer ?
#
loop_
_entity_poly.entity_id
_entity_poly.type
_entity_poly.pdbx_seq_one_letter_code
_entity_poly.pdbx_strand_id
1 'polypeptide(L)'
;MANEFIGRGWRFPILPDQTGSLAWSEGQENVEQSLKVLLLTALGERVMRPTFGTEAPRLVFAPGSEQYLRLLEQSIRAAVRDFEPRVDLLDVRAEAGVMDPGTMPDAGSAGRAEARVTVSIDYKVRRSNSRFNLVFPFYLGTVEAA
;
A
#
# COMPACT_ATOMS: atom_id res chain seq x y z
N MET A 1 -8.78 11.81 -22.78
CA MET A 1 -7.51 12.14 -23.44
C MET A 1 -6.40 12.65 -22.52
N ALA A 2 -6.73 13.27 -21.41
CA ALA A 2 -5.69 13.80 -20.49
C ALA A 2 -4.93 12.74 -19.66
N ASN A 3 -5.41 11.51 -19.59
CA ASN A 3 -4.87 10.47 -18.72
C ASN A 3 -3.82 9.55 -19.37
N GLU A 4 -3.72 9.52 -20.67
CA GLU A 4 -2.79 8.63 -21.41
C GLU A 4 -1.31 8.90 -21.09
N PHE A 5 -0.98 10.12 -20.69
CA PHE A 5 0.39 10.52 -20.39
C PHE A 5 0.87 10.14 -18.97
N ILE A 6 -0.03 9.72 -18.08
CA ILE A 6 0.35 9.35 -16.71
C ILE A 6 0.85 7.90 -16.68
N GLY A 7 0.48 7.12 -17.67
CA GLY A 7 0.85 5.73 -17.81
C GLY A 7 -0.36 4.81 -17.73
N ARG A 8 -0.17 3.62 -18.27
CA ARG A 8 -1.14 2.54 -18.32
C ARG A 8 -0.49 1.27 -17.83
N GLY A 9 -1.18 0.47 -17.06
CA GLY A 9 -0.69 -0.80 -16.53
C GLY A 9 -1.80 -1.79 -16.27
N TRP A 10 -1.44 -2.99 -15.89
CA TRP A 10 -2.42 -3.98 -15.48
C TRP A 10 -3.03 -3.61 -14.13
N ARG A 11 -4.33 -3.84 -14.05
CA ARG A 11 -5.05 -3.67 -12.79
C ARG A 11 -4.66 -4.77 -11.81
N PHE A 12 -4.41 -4.40 -10.57
CA PHE A 12 -4.13 -5.35 -9.50
C PHE A 12 -5.34 -5.49 -8.56
N PRO A 13 -5.75 -6.71 -8.19
CA PRO A 13 -5.23 -8.02 -8.60
C PRO A 13 -5.44 -8.31 -10.08
N ILE A 14 -4.53 -9.08 -10.69
CA ILE A 14 -4.60 -9.45 -12.11
C ILE A 14 -5.71 -10.48 -12.30
N LEU A 15 -6.87 -10.01 -12.67
CA LEU A 15 -8.05 -10.84 -12.93
C LEU A 15 -8.55 -10.57 -14.36
N PRO A 16 -9.06 -11.59 -15.06
CA PRO A 16 -9.70 -11.39 -16.34
C PRO A 16 -10.98 -10.55 -16.15
N ASP A 17 -11.27 -9.72 -17.12
CA ASP A 17 -12.53 -9.01 -17.23
C ASP A 17 -13.64 -9.94 -17.76
N GLN A 18 -14.86 -9.41 -17.91
CA GLN A 18 -16.00 -10.17 -18.41
C GLN A 18 -15.81 -10.71 -19.85
N THR A 19 -14.84 -10.19 -20.57
CA THR A 19 -14.49 -10.62 -21.95
C THR A 19 -13.35 -11.63 -21.98
N GLY A 20 -12.74 -11.96 -20.81
CA GLY A 20 -11.57 -12.81 -20.70
C GLY A 20 -10.25 -12.07 -20.97
N SER A 21 -10.28 -10.77 -21.16
CA SER A 21 -9.09 -9.92 -21.32
C SER A 21 -8.61 -9.44 -19.95
N LEU A 22 -7.31 -9.08 -19.86
CA LEU A 22 -6.77 -8.49 -18.64
C LEU A 22 -7.28 -7.05 -18.48
N ALA A 23 -7.76 -6.73 -17.29
CA ALA A 23 -8.20 -5.38 -16.97
C ALA A 23 -7.00 -4.42 -16.89
N TRP A 24 -7.18 -3.23 -17.44
CA TRP A 24 -6.18 -2.16 -17.45
C TRP A 24 -6.55 -1.08 -16.43
N SER A 25 -5.54 -0.46 -15.87
CA SER A 25 -5.66 0.76 -15.07
C SER A 25 -4.91 1.90 -15.76
N GLU A 26 -5.47 3.09 -15.72
CA GLU A 26 -4.93 4.28 -16.39
C GLU A 26 -4.94 5.50 -15.45
N GLY A 27 -4.04 6.43 -15.71
CA GLY A 27 -4.00 7.70 -15.00
C GLY A 27 -3.81 7.53 -13.50
N GLN A 28 -4.67 8.17 -12.71
CA GLN A 28 -4.62 8.14 -11.25
C GLN A 28 -4.77 6.73 -10.68
N GLU A 29 -5.70 5.95 -11.21
CA GLU A 29 -5.90 4.57 -10.75
C GLU A 29 -4.62 3.75 -10.92
N ASN A 30 -3.90 3.93 -12.02
CA ASN A 30 -2.63 3.26 -12.24
C ASN A 30 -1.55 3.67 -11.22
N VAL A 31 -1.50 4.94 -10.84
CA VAL A 31 -0.59 5.43 -9.79
C VAL A 31 -0.93 4.78 -8.44
N GLU A 32 -2.20 4.75 -8.06
CA GLU A 32 -2.65 4.10 -6.82
C GLU A 32 -2.32 2.60 -6.81
N GLN A 33 -2.53 1.91 -7.91
CA GLN A 33 -2.17 0.49 -8.06
C GLN A 33 -0.65 0.29 -7.90
N SER A 34 0.16 1.16 -8.49
CA SER A 34 1.61 1.11 -8.36
C SER A 34 2.06 1.32 -6.92
N LEU A 35 1.48 2.29 -6.22
CA LEU A 35 1.76 2.53 -4.80
C LEU A 35 1.36 1.33 -3.93
N LYS A 36 0.20 0.73 -4.16
CA LYS A 36 -0.24 -0.47 -3.43
C LYS A 36 0.71 -1.64 -3.65
N VAL A 37 1.11 -1.91 -4.89
CA VAL A 37 2.08 -2.96 -5.20
C VAL A 37 3.42 -2.70 -4.52
N LEU A 38 3.90 -1.46 -4.52
CA LEU A 38 5.13 -1.06 -3.87
C LEU A 38 5.09 -1.28 -2.35
N LEU A 39 3.98 -0.89 -1.71
CA LEU A 39 3.79 -1.04 -0.26
C LEU A 39 3.69 -2.51 0.17
N LEU A 40 3.03 -3.34 -0.63
CA LEU A 40 2.82 -4.75 -0.34
C LEU A 40 4.02 -5.63 -0.65
N THR A 41 4.98 -5.13 -1.43
CA THR A 41 6.20 -5.88 -1.78
C THR A 41 7.26 -5.68 -0.70
N ALA A 42 7.72 -6.77 -0.09
CA ALA A 42 8.83 -6.73 0.86
C ALA A 42 10.17 -6.55 0.12
N LEU A 43 11.10 -5.84 0.75
CA LEU A 43 12.47 -5.75 0.25
C LEU A 43 13.09 -7.15 0.13
N GLY A 44 13.69 -7.43 -1.01
CA GLY A 44 14.29 -8.72 -1.33
C GLY A 44 13.31 -9.79 -1.83
N GLU A 45 12.01 -9.49 -1.90
CA GLU A 45 11.00 -10.42 -2.40
C GLU A 45 11.13 -10.67 -3.91
N ARG A 46 11.44 -9.63 -4.67
CA ARG A 46 11.63 -9.75 -6.12
C ARG A 46 13.04 -10.17 -6.47
N VAL A 47 13.18 -11.35 -7.07
CA VAL A 47 14.49 -11.94 -7.44
C VAL A 47 15.29 -11.02 -8.37
N MET A 48 14.64 -10.42 -9.37
CA MET A 48 15.31 -9.56 -10.36
C MET A 48 15.43 -8.10 -9.93
N ARG A 49 14.75 -7.69 -8.86
CA ARG A 49 14.78 -6.34 -8.28
C ARG A 49 14.72 -6.39 -6.76
N PRO A 50 15.79 -6.82 -6.10
CA PRO A 50 15.79 -7.00 -4.65
C PRO A 50 15.64 -5.69 -3.86
N THR A 51 15.93 -4.56 -4.48
CA THR A 51 15.78 -3.22 -3.87
C THR A 51 14.37 -2.65 -4.01
N PHE A 52 13.51 -3.27 -4.83
CA PHE A 52 12.13 -2.83 -4.99
C PHE A 52 11.27 -3.29 -3.82
N GLY A 53 10.50 -2.38 -3.27
CA GLY A 53 9.59 -2.67 -2.17
C GLY A 53 9.85 -1.80 -0.95
N THR A 54 9.24 -2.19 0.16
CA THR A 54 9.34 -1.52 1.45
C THR A 54 9.65 -2.51 2.56
N GLU A 55 10.04 -2.01 3.71
CA GLU A 55 10.08 -2.83 4.92
C GLU A 55 8.72 -2.95 5.61
N ALA A 56 7.70 -2.27 5.08
CA ALA A 56 6.36 -2.24 5.65
C ALA A 56 5.81 -3.64 5.99
N PRO A 57 5.86 -4.66 5.11
CA PRO A 57 5.36 -5.97 5.43
C PRO A 57 6.06 -6.66 6.62
N ARG A 58 7.30 -6.29 6.90
CA ARG A 58 8.07 -6.81 8.04
C ARG A 58 7.84 -6.00 9.31
N LEU A 59 7.79 -4.68 9.20
CA LEU A 59 7.63 -3.78 10.34
C LEU A 59 6.23 -3.84 10.94
N VAL A 60 5.24 -4.22 10.15
CA VAL A 60 3.86 -4.42 10.62
C VAL A 60 3.76 -5.48 11.73
N PHE A 61 4.65 -6.47 11.75
CA PHE A 61 4.70 -7.49 12.80
C PHE A 61 5.48 -7.06 14.05
N ALA A 62 6.12 -5.89 14.01
CA ALA A 62 6.82 -5.36 15.16
C ALA A 62 5.82 -4.74 16.16
N PRO A 63 6.15 -4.69 17.47
CA PRO A 63 5.29 -4.03 18.45
C PRO A 63 5.06 -2.58 18.01
N GLY A 64 3.80 -2.13 18.06
CA GLY A 64 3.34 -0.82 17.56
C GLY A 64 3.89 0.37 18.37
N SER A 65 5.19 0.37 18.65
CA SER A 65 5.86 1.49 19.27
C SER A 65 6.00 2.65 18.27
N GLU A 66 5.99 3.85 18.78
CA GLU A 66 6.16 5.07 17.96
C GLU A 66 7.43 5.02 17.11
N GLN A 67 8.49 4.40 17.61
CA GLN A 67 9.74 4.22 16.87
C GLN A 67 9.56 3.36 15.62
N TYR A 68 8.80 2.28 15.69
CA TYR A 68 8.52 1.43 14.54
C TYR A 68 7.64 2.11 13.50
N LEU A 69 6.66 2.90 13.95
CA LEU A 69 5.83 3.68 13.04
C LEU A 69 6.65 4.70 12.25
N ARG A 70 7.60 5.36 12.91
CA ARG A 70 8.52 6.29 12.23
C ARG A 70 9.45 5.59 11.23
N LEU A 71 9.97 4.40 11.56
CA LEU A 71 10.76 3.60 10.63
C LEU A 71 9.94 3.17 9.42
N LEU A 72 8.69 2.79 9.64
CA LEU A 72 7.74 2.45 8.58
C LEU A 72 7.51 3.64 7.64
N GLU A 73 7.24 4.82 8.19
CA GLU A 73 7.08 6.05 7.41
C GLU A 73 8.32 6.38 6.59
N GLN A 74 9.51 6.27 7.16
CA GLN A 74 10.77 6.51 6.46
C GLN A 74 11.01 5.51 5.33
N SER A 75 10.72 4.22 5.55
CA SER A 75 10.84 3.18 4.54
C SER A 75 9.90 3.45 3.35
N ILE A 76 8.67 3.84 3.64
CA ILE A 76 7.68 4.18 2.61
C ILE A 76 8.11 5.43 1.83
N ARG A 77 8.57 6.48 2.52
CA ARG A 77 9.06 7.70 1.86
C ARG A 77 10.21 7.42 0.90
N ALA A 78 11.17 6.62 1.32
CA ALA A 78 12.30 6.23 0.49
C ALA A 78 11.84 5.44 -0.74
N ALA A 79 11.00 4.42 -0.55
CA ALA A 79 10.52 3.59 -1.62
C ALA A 79 9.69 4.36 -2.67
N VAL A 80 8.78 5.22 -2.23
CA VAL A 80 7.96 6.03 -3.14
C VAL A 80 8.83 6.98 -3.95
N ARG A 81 9.80 7.63 -3.32
CA ARG A 81 10.73 8.53 -4.01
C ARG A 81 11.56 7.80 -5.07
N ASP A 82 12.01 6.59 -4.75
CA ASP A 82 12.95 5.86 -5.61
C ASP A 82 12.23 5.09 -6.74
N PHE A 83 11.00 4.64 -6.51
CA PHE A 83 10.28 3.76 -7.43
C PHE A 83 9.01 4.33 -8.06
N GLU A 84 8.50 5.48 -7.58
CA GLU A 84 7.32 6.13 -8.17
C GLU A 84 7.61 7.59 -8.56
N PRO A 85 8.36 7.81 -9.65
CA PRO A 85 8.79 9.17 -10.05
C PRO A 85 7.65 10.06 -10.55
N ARG A 86 6.46 9.51 -10.80
CA ARG A 86 5.29 10.27 -11.28
C ARG A 86 4.62 11.09 -10.20
N VAL A 87 4.95 10.83 -8.94
CA VAL A 87 4.36 11.52 -7.79
C VAL A 87 5.40 12.32 -7.01
N ASP A 88 4.95 13.43 -6.44
CA ASP A 88 5.64 14.14 -5.38
C ASP A 88 4.97 13.77 -4.06
N LEU A 89 5.73 13.17 -3.17
CA LEU A 89 5.25 12.81 -1.85
C LEU A 89 5.14 14.05 -0.98
N LEU A 90 3.96 14.31 -0.41
CA LEU A 90 3.71 15.43 0.47
C LEU A 90 3.88 15.04 1.93
N ASP A 91 3.21 13.96 2.34
CA ASP A 91 3.30 13.44 3.71
C ASP A 91 3.04 11.94 3.76
N VAL A 92 3.57 11.29 4.78
CA VAL A 92 3.30 9.89 5.12
C VAL A 92 3.11 9.81 6.62
N ARG A 93 2.00 9.24 7.05
CA ARG A 93 1.67 9.00 8.46
C ARG A 93 1.30 7.54 8.66
N ALA A 94 1.84 6.95 9.68
CA ALA A 94 1.50 5.61 10.13
C ALA A 94 0.90 5.69 11.53
N GLU A 95 -0.27 5.11 11.71
CA GLU A 95 -0.98 5.09 12.98
C GLU A 95 -1.32 3.66 13.37
N ALA A 96 -0.99 3.28 14.59
CA ALA A 96 -1.43 2.02 15.16
C ALA A 96 -2.83 2.19 15.74
N GLY A 97 -3.74 1.32 15.35
CA GLY A 97 -5.12 1.29 15.85
C GLY A 97 -5.49 -0.10 16.34
N VAL A 98 -6.48 -0.16 17.21
CA VAL A 98 -7.14 -1.42 17.61
C VAL A 98 -8.48 -1.45 16.89
N MET A 99 -8.79 -2.53 16.18
CA MET A 99 -10.13 -2.69 15.64
C MET A 99 -11.11 -2.97 16.76
N ASP A 100 -12.21 -2.20 16.80
CA ASP A 100 -13.37 -2.54 17.62
C ASP A 100 -13.96 -3.86 17.13
N PRO A 101 -14.22 -4.83 18.02
CA PRO A 101 -14.78 -6.14 17.65
C PRO A 101 -16.14 -6.06 16.96
N GLY A 102 -16.81 -4.90 17.01
CA GLY A 102 -18.13 -4.68 16.44
C GLY A 102 -18.17 -4.34 14.94
N THR A 103 -17.01 -4.17 14.28
CA THR A 103 -16.95 -3.72 12.88
C THR A 103 -16.50 -4.83 11.91
N MET A 104 -16.37 -6.07 12.40
CA MET A 104 -15.98 -7.22 11.57
C MET A 104 -17.14 -7.68 10.69
N PRO A 105 -16.92 -7.85 9.38
CA PRO A 105 -17.95 -8.39 8.48
C PRO A 105 -18.18 -9.91 8.60
N ASP A 106 -17.46 -10.60 9.48
CA ASP A 106 -17.64 -12.05 9.65
C ASP A 106 -17.52 -12.48 11.12
N ALA A 107 -18.64 -12.97 11.63
CA ALA A 107 -18.88 -13.32 13.05
C ALA A 107 -18.22 -14.63 13.51
N GLY A 108 -17.12 -15.05 12.89
CA GLY A 108 -16.48 -16.35 13.18
C GLY A 108 -15.28 -16.35 14.10
N SER A 109 -14.67 -15.20 14.41
CA SER A 109 -13.49 -15.13 15.26
C SER A 109 -13.74 -14.30 16.52
N ALA A 110 -14.42 -14.91 17.47
CA ALA A 110 -14.63 -14.33 18.79
C ALA A 110 -13.28 -14.10 19.50
N GLY A 111 -12.92 -12.86 19.74
CA GLY A 111 -12.12 -12.50 20.91
C GLY A 111 -10.66 -12.13 20.73
N ARG A 112 -10.14 -11.83 19.54
CA ARG A 112 -8.82 -11.21 19.38
C ARG A 112 -8.96 -9.81 18.81
N ALA A 113 -8.56 -8.81 19.59
CA ALA A 113 -8.34 -7.47 19.07
C ALA A 113 -7.18 -7.54 18.06
N GLU A 114 -7.51 -7.50 16.77
CA GLU A 114 -6.49 -7.45 15.73
C GLU A 114 -5.87 -6.06 15.70
N ALA A 115 -4.58 -5.99 15.99
CA ALA A 115 -3.85 -4.75 15.85
C ALA A 115 -3.78 -4.39 14.35
N ARG A 116 -4.11 -3.16 14.02
CA ARG A 116 -4.08 -2.62 12.67
C ARG A 116 -3.11 -1.44 12.61
N VAL A 117 -2.27 -1.40 11.60
CA VAL A 117 -1.52 -0.20 11.27
C VAL A 117 -2.12 0.42 10.01
N THR A 118 -2.56 1.65 10.12
CA THR A 118 -3.08 2.42 8.99
C THR A 118 -2.01 3.37 8.50
N VAL A 119 -1.69 3.29 7.22
CA VAL A 119 -0.76 4.20 6.56
C VAL A 119 -1.56 5.16 5.67
N SER A 120 -1.40 6.44 5.90
CA SER A 120 -1.96 7.52 5.07
C SER A 120 -0.83 8.18 4.29
N ILE A 121 -0.97 8.24 2.97
CA ILE A 121 0.00 8.82 2.06
C ILE A 121 -0.65 9.97 1.31
N ASP A 122 -0.17 11.17 1.56
CA ASP A 122 -0.56 12.37 0.81
C ASP A 122 0.46 12.60 -0.31
N TYR A 123 -0.01 12.60 -1.53
CA TYR A 123 0.83 12.76 -2.70
C TYR A 123 0.17 13.64 -3.76
N LYS A 124 1.01 14.13 -4.65
CA LYS A 124 0.61 14.94 -5.79
C LYS A 124 1.15 14.30 -7.07
N VAL A 125 0.27 14.11 -8.04
CA VAL A 125 0.68 13.62 -9.36
C VAL A 125 1.30 14.79 -10.13
N ARG A 126 2.58 14.68 -10.51
CA ARG A 126 3.35 15.77 -11.13
C ARG A 126 2.69 16.32 -12.38
N ARG A 127 2.15 15.47 -13.22
CA ARG A 127 1.58 15.87 -14.51
C ARG A 127 0.28 16.61 -14.42
N SER A 128 -0.64 16.14 -13.59
CA SER A 128 -1.94 16.77 -13.39
C SER A 128 -1.92 17.86 -12.34
N ASN A 129 -0.84 17.96 -11.55
CA ASN A 129 -0.74 18.85 -10.40
C ASN A 129 -1.84 18.63 -9.35
N SER A 130 -2.50 17.47 -9.39
CA SER A 130 -3.60 17.13 -8.52
C SER A 130 -3.10 16.40 -7.27
N ARG A 131 -3.70 16.73 -6.12
CA ARG A 131 -3.37 16.12 -4.83
C ARG A 131 -4.34 14.97 -4.55
N PHE A 132 -3.80 13.89 -3.99
CA PHE A 132 -4.54 12.71 -3.59
C PHE A 132 -4.07 12.21 -2.25
N ASN A 133 -4.96 11.52 -1.55
CA ASN A 133 -4.66 10.80 -0.33
C ASN A 133 -4.93 9.31 -0.56
N LEU A 134 -3.97 8.46 -0.23
CA LEU A 134 -4.12 7.02 -0.22
C LEU A 134 -4.05 6.52 1.21
N VAL A 135 -5.13 5.93 1.69
CA VAL A 135 -5.17 5.27 3.00
C VAL A 135 -5.05 3.77 2.78
N PHE A 136 -4.03 3.18 3.38
CA PHE A 136 -3.75 1.76 3.24
C PHE A 136 -3.70 1.07 4.61
N PRO A 137 -4.63 0.14 4.90
CA PRO A 137 -4.60 -0.61 6.14
C PRO A 137 -3.66 -1.81 6.01
N PHE A 138 -2.73 -1.95 6.95
CA PHE A 138 -2.00 -3.19 7.19
C PHE A 138 -2.65 -3.93 8.35
N TYR A 139 -3.18 -5.10 8.07
CA TYR A 139 -3.72 -5.97 9.11
C TYR A 139 -2.61 -6.84 9.68
N LEU A 140 -2.48 -6.84 10.99
CA LEU A 140 -1.64 -7.79 11.72
C LEU A 140 -2.42 -9.11 11.83
N GLY A 141 -2.67 -9.76 10.70
CA GLY A 141 -3.17 -11.10 10.71
C GLY A 141 -2.14 -12.02 11.34
N THR A 142 -2.52 -12.79 12.35
CA THR A 142 -1.76 -13.96 12.74
C THR A 142 -1.62 -14.83 11.50
N VAL A 143 -0.42 -14.90 10.94
CA VAL A 143 -0.08 -15.98 10.05
C VAL A 143 -0.14 -17.23 10.94
N GLU A 144 -1.24 -17.94 10.81
CA GLU A 144 -1.27 -19.32 11.27
C GLU A 144 -0.23 -20.03 10.41
N ALA A 145 0.92 -20.28 11.00
CA ALA A 145 1.91 -21.15 10.42
C ALA A 145 1.26 -22.52 10.29
N ALA A 146 0.91 -22.85 9.08
CA ALA A 146 0.57 -24.21 8.76
C ALA A 146 1.79 -25.11 8.91
#